data_1fbbccfbcc04bf3c0c72a2e109145cc1
#
_entry.id   1fbbccfbcc04bf3c0c72a2e109145cc1
#
_cell.length_a   1.000
_cell.length_b   1.000
_cell.length_c   1.000
_cell.angle_alpha   90.00
_cell.angle_beta   90.00
_cell.angle_gamma   90.00
#
_symmetry.space_group_name_H-M   'P 1'
#
loop_
_entity.id
_entity.type
_entity.pdbx_description
1 polymer ?
#
loop_
_entity_poly.entity_id
_entity_poly.type
_entity_poly.pdbx_seq_one_letter_code
_entity_poly.pdbx_strand_id
1 'polypeptide(L)'
;KNPVQYEGHLTFGQIAEALLSSTKTEKRQLNALRAPYHIFGDDITEEAKTQLYTALKLPISVGGALMPDAHSGYGLPIGGVLAVENAVIPYGVGLDIGCRMCLSILDIPVSYLSGARDKYEKALMEHTKFGMYEHHKSHVDHEIFDRDTFSLIPILKRLKDKAIKQMGTSGSGNHFVEFGEVELLADDPQIGLPKGKYLGILSHSGSRGFGAEIAQYYVRVAAEQCPLPKEAQQFAWLDLSTHLGLEYWTAMNLAGDYASACHDDIHRRLIRAVGGRLRARIE
;
A
#
# COMPACT_ATOMS: atom_id res chain seq x y z
N LYS A 1 -16.25 6.73 30.60
CA LYS A 1 -17.68 6.46 30.86
C LYS A 1 -18.46 7.14 29.73
N ASN A 2 -19.59 6.54 29.29
CA ASN A 2 -20.38 7.05 28.18
C ASN A 2 -21.05 8.37 28.57
N PRO A 3 -20.80 9.51 27.86
CA PRO A 3 -21.37 10.83 28.18
C PRO A 3 -22.92 10.83 28.15
N VAL A 4 -23.55 10.02 27.28
CA VAL A 4 -25.03 9.92 27.17
C VAL A 4 -25.69 9.59 28.50
N GLN A 5 -25.04 8.83 29.38
CA GLN A 5 -25.57 8.46 30.71
C GLN A 5 -25.65 9.65 31.67
N TYR A 6 -25.04 10.77 31.34
CA TYR A 6 -24.98 11.97 32.17
C TYR A 6 -25.73 13.16 31.57
N GLU A 7 -26.42 12.99 30.42
CA GLU A 7 -27.35 13.99 29.91
C GLU A 7 -28.42 14.32 30.95
N GLY A 8 -28.58 15.60 31.28
CA GLY A 8 -29.52 16.06 32.32
C GLY A 8 -29.05 15.86 33.77
N HIS A 9 -27.84 15.36 34.03
CA HIS A 9 -27.30 15.26 35.37
C HIS A 9 -26.93 16.63 35.94
N LEU A 10 -27.39 16.97 37.13
CA LEU A 10 -27.22 18.31 37.74
C LEU A 10 -25.77 18.80 37.81
N THR A 11 -24.80 17.92 38.00
CA THR A 11 -23.38 18.26 38.17
C THR A 11 -22.56 18.02 36.89
N PHE A 12 -22.91 16.99 36.10
CA PHE A 12 -22.12 16.55 34.94
C PHE A 12 -22.83 16.76 33.62
N GLY A 13 -24.08 17.25 33.62
CA GLY A 13 -24.87 17.46 32.41
C GLY A 13 -24.17 18.37 31.40
N GLN A 14 -23.69 19.54 31.84
CA GLN A 14 -22.99 20.49 30.98
C GLN A 14 -21.70 19.91 30.36
N ILE A 15 -20.98 19.09 31.14
CA ILE A 15 -19.77 18.40 30.61
C ILE A 15 -20.18 17.29 29.63
N ALA A 16 -21.25 16.56 29.92
CA ALA A 16 -21.79 15.55 29.02
C ALA A 16 -22.30 16.16 27.73
N GLU A 17 -23.05 17.26 27.80
CA GLU A 17 -23.50 18.02 26.61
C GLU A 17 -22.33 18.59 25.79
N ALA A 18 -21.30 19.15 26.44
CA ALA A 18 -20.10 19.63 25.78
C ALA A 18 -19.34 18.49 25.09
N LEU A 19 -19.21 17.32 25.73
CA LEU A 19 -18.59 16.13 25.13
C LEU A 19 -19.43 15.57 23.98
N LEU A 20 -20.75 15.52 24.11
CA LEU A 20 -21.65 15.05 23.05
C LEU A 20 -21.73 16.03 21.88
N SER A 21 -21.70 17.35 22.16
CA SER A 21 -21.62 18.35 21.09
C SER A 21 -20.27 18.36 20.38
N SER A 22 -19.18 18.10 21.10
CA SER A 22 -17.84 17.96 20.48
C SER A 22 -17.69 16.65 19.66
N THR A 23 -18.54 15.64 19.92
CA THR A 23 -18.58 14.39 19.15
C THR A 23 -19.51 14.44 17.94
N LYS A 24 -20.35 15.46 17.79
CA LYS A 24 -21.10 15.70 16.56
C LYS A 24 -20.16 16.31 15.51
N THR A 25 -19.41 15.46 14.86
CA THR A 25 -18.61 15.87 13.70
C THR A 25 -19.59 16.33 12.61
N GLU A 26 -19.62 17.63 12.31
CA GLU A 26 -20.43 18.16 11.23
C GLU A 26 -20.00 17.50 9.90
N LYS A 27 -21.00 17.13 9.07
CA LYS A 27 -20.69 16.59 7.74
C LYS A 27 -19.91 17.64 6.95
N ARG A 28 -18.72 17.26 6.53
CA ARG A 28 -17.92 18.10 5.65
C ARG A 28 -18.60 18.23 4.30
N GLN A 29 -18.59 19.45 3.75
CA GLN A 29 -19.17 19.73 2.44
C GLN A 29 -18.10 19.66 1.36
N LEU A 30 -18.50 19.24 0.16
CA LEU A 30 -17.65 19.29 -1.01
C LEU A 30 -17.62 20.72 -1.56
N ASN A 31 -16.47 21.13 -2.11
CA ASN A 31 -16.36 22.38 -2.82
C ASN A 31 -17.27 22.41 -4.06
N ALA A 32 -17.81 23.59 -4.39
CA ALA A 32 -18.60 23.77 -5.60
C ALA A 32 -17.73 23.56 -6.86
N LEU A 33 -16.49 24.05 -6.82
CA LEU A 33 -15.52 23.95 -7.91
C LEU A 33 -14.53 22.79 -7.64
N ARG A 34 -14.01 22.22 -8.73
CA ARG A 34 -12.96 21.23 -8.72
C ARG A 34 -11.59 21.89 -8.59
N ALA A 35 -10.66 21.23 -7.91
CA ALA A 35 -9.23 21.57 -8.00
C ALA A 35 -8.73 21.39 -9.45
N PRO A 36 -7.63 22.05 -9.86
CA PRO A 36 -7.04 21.89 -11.20
C PRO A 36 -6.70 20.44 -11.50
N TYR A 37 -6.86 20.03 -12.76
CA TYR A 37 -6.55 18.64 -13.16
C TYR A 37 -6.16 18.53 -14.62
N HIS A 38 -5.52 17.40 -14.96
CA HIS A 38 -5.18 17.01 -16.32
C HIS A 38 -5.71 15.60 -16.63
N ILE A 39 -6.09 15.38 -17.88
CA ILE A 39 -6.46 14.05 -18.38
C ILE A 39 -5.49 13.71 -19.51
N PHE A 40 -4.75 12.60 -19.34
CA PHE A 40 -3.83 12.08 -20.34
C PHE A 40 -4.49 10.87 -21.00
N GLY A 41 -4.68 10.92 -22.34
CA GLY A 41 -5.36 9.89 -23.10
C GLY A 41 -6.82 10.21 -23.45
N ASP A 42 -7.32 9.58 -24.50
CA ASP A 42 -8.62 9.89 -25.10
C ASP A 42 -9.71 8.88 -24.72
N ASP A 43 -9.34 7.62 -24.43
CA ASP A 43 -10.28 6.51 -24.20
C ASP A 43 -10.62 6.25 -22.72
N ILE A 44 -10.61 7.30 -21.89
CA ILE A 44 -10.92 7.16 -20.46
C ILE A 44 -12.44 7.22 -20.26
N THR A 45 -12.98 6.22 -19.56
CA THR A 45 -14.41 6.09 -19.30
C THR A 45 -14.96 7.26 -18.47
N GLU A 46 -16.23 7.63 -18.71
CA GLU A 46 -16.90 8.70 -17.94
C GLU A 46 -17.05 8.34 -16.46
N GLU A 47 -17.08 7.06 -16.13
CA GLU A 47 -17.11 6.60 -14.74
C GLU A 47 -15.79 6.94 -14.02
N ALA A 48 -14.64 6.62 -14.61
CA ALA A 48 -13.33 6.98 -14.06
C ALA A 48 -13.16 8.51 -13.93
N LYS A 49 -13.60 9.28 -14.92
CA LYS A 49 -13.63 10.75 -14.86
C LYS A 49 -14.50 11.25 -13.70
N THR A 50 -15.70 10.66 -13.52
CA THR A 50 -16.62 11.04 -12.45
C THR A 50 -16.02 10.77 -11.06
N GLN A 51 -15.32 9.66 -10.88
CA GLN A 51 -14.61 9.34 -9.63
C GLN A 51 -13.56 10.41 -9.32
N LEU A 52 -12.70 10.78 -10.30
CA LEU A 52 -11.74 11.87 -10.12
C LEU A 52 -12.44 13.20 -9.82
N TYR A 53 -13.51 13.54 -10.56
CA TYR A 53 -14.23 14.81 -10.39
C TYR A 53 -14.83 14.94 -8.99
N THR A 54 -15.27 13.85 -8.39
CA THR A 54 -15.74 13.84 -7.00
C THR A 54 -14.59 14.09 -6.03
N ALA A 55 -13.46 13.41 -6.23
CA ALA A 55 -12.28 13.58 -5.40
C ALA A 55 -11.70 15.02 -5.48
N LEU A 56 -11.73 15.65 -6.66
CA LEU A 56 -11.25 17.03 -6.86
C LEU A 56 -12.10 18.09 -6.15
N LYS A 57 -13.30 17.74 -5.68
CA LYS A 57 -14.15 18.64 -4.89
C LYS A 57 -13.90 18.55 -3.38
N LEU A 58 -13.02 17.66 -2.92
CA LEU A 58 -12.69 17.61 -1.50
C LEU A 58 -12.02 18.93 -1.08
N PRO A 59 -12.29 19.45 0.11
CA PRO A 59 -11.69 20.70 0.60
C PRO A 59 -10.16 20.66 0.66
N ILE A 60 -9.59 19.45 0.78
CA ILE A 60 -8.14 19.20 0.87
C ILE A 60 -7.48 19.04 -0.51
N SER A 61 -8.25 18.93 -1.60
CA SER A 61 -7.70 18.67 -2.93
C SER A 61 -7.10 19.92 -3.54
N VAL A 62 -5.85 19.84 -3.99
CA VAL A 62 -5.11 20.91 -4.64
C VAL A 62 -4.84 20.65 -6.12
N GLY A 63 -4.98 19.41 -6.59
CA GLY A 63 -4.84 19.05 -7.99
C GLY A 63 -5.07 17.57 -8.24
N GLY A 64 -5.14 17.18 -9.52
CA GLY A 64 -5.24 15.77 -9.90
C GLY A 64 -4.97 15.50 -11.36
N ALA A 65 -4.85 14.19 -11.68
CA ALA A 65 -4.70 13.74 -13.05
C ALA A 65 -5.32 12.36 -13.27
N LEU A 66 -5.69 12.08 -14.53
CA LEU A 66 -5.92 10.72 -15.03
C LEU A 66 -4.80 10.34 -16.00
N MET A 67 -4.23 9.17 -15.78
CA MET A 67 -3.22 8.60 -16.65
C MET A 67 -3.88 7.90 -17.86
N PRO A 68 -3.15 7.61 -18.96
CA PRO A 68 -3.76 7.11 -20.20
C PRO A 68 -4.50 5.78 -20.08
N ASP A 69 -4.13 4.95 -19.09
CA ASP A 69 -4.75 3.66 -18.79
C ASP A 69 -5.81 3.72 -17.68
N ALA A 70 -6.24 4.93 -17.29
CA ALA A 70 -7.15 5.12 -16.18
C ALA A 70 -8.50 4.43 -16.40
N HIS A 71 -8.96 3.69 -15.40
CA HIS A 71 -10.24 2.97 -15.40
C HIS A 71 -10.89 2.99 -14.02
N SER A 72 -12.14 2.58 -13.93
CA SER A 72 -12.93 2.64 -12.70
C SER A 72 -12.27 1.84 -11.57
N GLY A 73 -12.13 2.49 -10.42
CA GLY A 73 -11.66 1.89 -9.16
C GLY A 73 -12.75 1.89 -8.09
N TYR A 74 -12.38 1.55 -6.85
CA TYR A 74 -13.33 1.53 -5.73
C TYR A 74 -13.56 2.91 -5.08
N GLY A 75 -12.72 3.88 -5.33
CA GLY A 75 -12.80 5.24 -4.82
C GLY A 75 -12.19 6.18 -5.84
N LEU A 76 -10.89 6.46 -5.71
CA LEU A 76 -10.13 7.07 -6.80
C LEU A 76 -10.05 6.06 -7.96
N PRO A 77 -10.14 6.48 -9.23
CA PRO A 77 -9.94 5.56 -10.36
C PRO A 77 -8.52 5.00 -10.34
N ILE A 78 -8.35 3.78 -10.80
CA ILE A 78 -7.01 3.23 -11.05
C ILE A 78 -6.37 4.07 -12.16
N GLY A 79 -5.10 4.42 -12.04
CA GLY A 79 -4.45 5.41 -12.90
C GLY A 79 -4.85 6.86 -12.58
N GLY A 80 -5.62 7.08 -11.52
CA GLY A 80 -5.94 8.41 -10.99
C GLY A 80 -4.90 8.89 -9.98
N VAL A 81 -4.51 10.15 -10.08
CA VAL A 81 -3.62 10.84 -9.15
C VAL A 81 -4.38 11.98 -8.50
N LEU A 82 -4.31 12.10 -7.19
CA LEU A 82 -4.91 13.19 -6.42
C LEU A 82 -3.85 13.81 -5.51
N ALA A 83 -3.62 15.10 -5.66
CA ALA A 83 -2.79 15.87 -4.75
C ALA A 83 -3.67 16.48 -3.66
N VAL A 84 -3.31 16.25 -2.41
CA VAL A 84 -4.02 16.76 -1.23
C VAL A 84 -3.07 17.53 -0.32
N GLU A 85 -3.57 18.55 0.36
CA GLU A 85 -2.78 19.38 1.27
C GLU A 85 -2.94 18.91 2.70
N ASN A 86 -1.81 18.63 3.37
CA ASN A 86 -1.70 18.25 4.79
C ASN A 86 -2.67 17.15 5.23
N ALA A 87 -2.98 16.21 4.35
CA ALA A 87 -3.95 15.17 4.59
C ALA A 87 -3.54 13.84 3.94
N VAL A 88 -4.08 12.75 4.44
CA VAL A 88 -3.95 11.43 3.83
C VAL A 88 -5.31 10.74 3.79
N ILE A 89 -5.65 10.12 2.68
CA ILE A 89 -6.90 9.38 2.47
C ILE A 89 -6.57 7.88 2.57
N PRO A 90 -6.88 7.20 3.69
CA PRO A 90 -6.49 5.79 3.87
C PRO A 90 -7.04 4.87 2.79
N TYR A 91 -8.28 5.09 2.35
CA TYR A 91 -8.88 4.31 1.26
C TYR A 91 -8.22 4.61 -0.10
N GLY A 92 -7.73 5.82 -0.33
CA GLY A 92 -7.00 6.22 -1.53
C GLY A 92 -5.60 5.60 -1.62
N VAL A 93 -4.94 5.35 -0.46
CA VAL A 93 -3.69 4.58 -0.40
C VAL A 93 -3.93 3.12 -0.80
N GLY A 94 -5.11 2.58 -0.50
CA GLY A 94 -5.51 1.22 -0.81
C GLY A 94 -5.28 0.25 0.34
N LEU A 95 -5.92 -0.93 0.21
CA LEU A 95 -5.85 -1.97 1.24
C LEU A 95 -4.51 -2.70 1.25
N ASP A 96 -3.86 -2.84 0.11
CA ASP A 96 -2.51 -3.42 0.01
C ASP A 96 -1.46 -2.31 -0.01
N ILE A 97 -1.22 -1.73 1.17
CA ILE A 97 -0.26 -0.64 1.34
C ILE A 97 1.11 -1.06 0.83
N GLY A 98 1.68 -0.27 -0.10
CA GLY A 98 3.00 -0.54 -0.64
C GLY A 98 3.05 -1.72 -1.62
N CYS A 99 1.90 -2.13 -2.20
CA CYS A 99 1.89 -3.04 -3.34
C CYS A 99 2.77 -2.48 -4.45
N ARG A 100 3.73 -3.28 -4.91
CA ARG A 100 4.76 -2.83 -5.86
C ARG A 100 5.33 -3.97 -6.68
N MET A 101 6.06 -3.59 -7.72
CA MET A 101 6.93 -4.47 -8.49
C MET A 101 8.35 -4.42 -7.93
N CYS A 102 9.04 -5.56 -7.95
CA CYS A 102 10.47 -5.63 -7.67
C CYS A 102 11.17 -6.50 -8.72
N LEU A 103 12.22 -5.98 -9.31
CA LEU A 103 13.06 -6.66 -10.29
C LEU A 103 14.47 -6.87 -9.72
N SER A 104 14.93 -8.11 -9.69
CA SER A 104 16.34 -8.44 -9.42
C SER A 104 17.03 -8.98 -10.68
N ILE A 105 18.16 -8.43 -11.05
CA ILE A 105 19.00 -8.87 -12.16
C ILE A 105 20.13 -9.74 -11.62
N LEU A 106 20.34 -10.91 -12.21
CA LEU A 106 21.28 -11.93 -11.75
C LEU A 106 22.52 -12.05 -12.64
N ASP A 107 23.60 -12.59 -12.10
CA ASP A 107 24.83 -12.92 -12.79
C ASP A 107 24.78 -14.25 -13.57
N ILE A 108 23.60 -14.76 -13.83
CA ILE A 108 23.36 -16.02 -14.54
C ILE A 108 23.09 -15.72 -16.03
N PRO A 109 23.74 -16.38 -17.00
CA PRO A 109 23.43 -16.22 -18.41
C PRO A 109 21.98 -16.60 -18.71
N VAL A 110 21.29 -15.80 -19.52
CA VAL A 110 19.87 -16.00 -19.91
C VAL A 110 19.62 -17.38 -20.52
N SER A 111 20.61 -17.92 -21.28
CA SER A 111 20.52 -19.25 -21.91
C SER A 111 20.22 -20.38 -20.90
N TYR A 112 20.55 -20.18 -19.61
CA TYR A 112 20.24 -21.15 -18.58
C TYR A 112 18.73 -21.25 -18.26
N LEU A 113 17.96 -20.18 -18.53
CA LEU A 113 16.52 -20.18 -18.31
C LEU A 113 15.82 -21.28 -19.13
N SER A 114 16.14 -21.37 -20.41
CA SER A 114 15.59 -22.41 -21.29
C SER A 114 16.25 -23.77 -21.10
N GLY A 115 17.58 -23.80 -20.84
CA GLY A 115 18.35 -25.04 -20.70
C GLY A 115 18.17 -25.78 -19.39
N ALA A 116 17.63 -25.12 -18.36
CA ALA A 116 17.44 -25.70 -17.03
C ALA A 116 16.06 -25.36 -16.43
N ARG A 117 15.02 -25.36 -17.24
CA ARG A 117 13.65 -24.97 -16.89
C ARG A 117 13.17 -25.61 -15.60
N ASP A 118 13.32 -26.92 -15.45
CA ASP A 118 12.88 -27.67 -14.27
C ASP A 118 13.50 -27.14 -12.96
N LYS A 119 14.74 -26.65 -13.03
CA LYS A 119 15.41 -26.04 -11.87
C LYS A 119 14.70 -24.76 -11.41
N TYR A 120 14.29 -23.91 -12.34
CA TYR A 120 13.63 -22.65 -12.06
C TYR A 120 12.18 -22.88 -11.60
N GLU A 121 11.45 -23.80 -12.24
CA GLU A 121 10.12 -24.21 -11.80
C GLU A 121 10.15 -24.76 -10.38
N LYS A 122 11.09 -25.66 -10.09
CA LYS A 122 11.27 -26.21 -8.74
C LYS A 122 11.60 -25.11 -7.73
N ALA A 123 12.48 -24.18 -8.07
CA ALA A 123 12.81 -23.04 -7.21
C ALA A 123 11.57 -22.20 -6.88
N LEU A 124 10.73 -21.88 -7.86
CA LEU A 124 9.48 -21.16 -7.63
C LEU A 124 8.54 -21.96 -6.72
N MET A 125 8.32 -23.25 -7.01
CA MET A 125 7.39 -24.08 -6.25
C MET A 125 7.81 -24.29 -4.79
N GLU A 126 9.09 -24.43 -4.52
CA GLU A 126 9.60 -24.73 -3.17
C GLU A 126 9.87 -23.50 -2.31
N HIS A 127 10.22 -22.36 -2.94
CA HIS A 127 10.71 -21.18 -2.24
C HIS A 127 9.78 -19.96 -2.27
N THR A 128 8.63 -20.05 -2.97
CA THR A 128 7.57 -19.04 -2.87
C THR A 128 6.35 -19.59 -2.15
N LYS A 129 5.53 -18.69 -1.58
CA LYS A 129 4.29 -19.04 -0.89
C LYS A 129 3.18 -18.11 -1.34
N PHE A 130 2.18 -18.68 -2.03
CA PHE A 130 0.99 -17.97 -2.50
C PHE A 130 -0.23 -18.41 -1.71
N GLY A 131 -1.09 -17.48 -1.36
CA GLY A 131 -2.30 -17.70 -0.60
C GLY A 131 -2.43 -16.74 0.59
N MET A 132 -3.68 -16.49 0.99
CA MET A 132 -4.00 -15.50 2.02
C MET A 132 -3.47 -15.89 3.41
N TYR A 133 -3.41 -17.19 3.70
CA TYR A 133 -3.01 -17.74 5.01
C TYR A 133 -1.67 -18.47 4.99
N GLU A 134 -0.99 -18.46 3.84
CA GLU A 134 0.28 -19.15 3.69
C GLU A 134 1.39 -18.45 4.49
N HIS A 135 2.32 -19.27 4.97
CA HIS A 135 3.50 -18.82 5.71
C HIS A 135 4.65 -19.83 5.51
N HIS A 136 5.86 -19.37 5.74
CA HIS A 136 7.02 -20.26 5.77
C HIS A 136 7.07 -21.06 7.08
N LYS A 137 7.59 -22.29 7.02
CA LYS A 137 7.74 -23.15 8.20
C LYS A 137 8.65 -22.56 9.27
N SER A 138 9.69 -21.84 8.85
CA SER A 138 10.61 -21.12 9.74
C SER A 138 10.34 -19.63 9.67
N HIS A 139 10.33 -18.95 10.81
CA HIS A 139 10.26 -17.49 10.84
C HIS A 139 11.48 -16.89 10.15
N VAL A 140 11.23 -15.77 9.46
CA VAL A 140 12.28 -14.95 8.86
C VAL A 140 12.72 -13.94 9.92
N ASP A 141 13.99 -13.97 10.26
CA ASP A 141 14.60 -12.91 11.04
C ASP A 141 14.93 -11.76 10.09
N HIS A 142 14.40 -10.55 10.38
CA HIS A 142 14.59 -9.37 9.56
C HIS A 142 14.60 -8.12 10.43
N GLU A 143 15.54 -7.22 10.20
CA GLU A 143 15.76 -5.97 10.96
C GLU A 143 14.53 -5.07 11.07
N ILE A 144 13.58 -5.18 10.13
CA ILE A 144 12.34 -4.41 10.19
C ILE A 144 11.56 -4.65 11.49
N PHE A 145 11.67 -5.86 12.07
CA PHE A 145 10.97 -6.22 13.30
C PHE A 145 11.63 -5.63 14.57
N ASP A 146 12.85 -5.08 14.45
CA ASP A 146 13.56 -4.42 15.54
C ASP A 146 13.16 -2.94 15.68
N ARG A 147 12.35 -2.43 14.75
CA ARG A 147 11.90 -1.03 14.79
C ARG A 147 10.97 -0.79 15.97
N ASP A 148 11.27 0.22 16.77
CA ASP A 148 10.47 0.68 17.92
C ASP A 148 9.02 1.02 17.54
N THR A 149 8.78 1.40 16.29
CA THR A 149 7.46 1.74 15.73
C THR A 149 6.41 0.66 16.02
N PHE A 150 6.81 -0.63 16.03
CA PHE A 150 5.89 -1.72 16.39
C PHE A 150 5.39 -1.64 17.82
N SER A 151 6.14 -1.06 18.74
CA SER A 151 5.76 -0.93 20.15
C SER A 151 5.00 0.36 20.46
N LEU A 152 5.20 1.40 19.64
CA LEU A 152 4.65 2.75 19.87
C LEU A 152 3.16 2.86 19.49
N ILE A 153 2.72 2.14 18.46
CA ILE A 153 1.36 2.22 17.93
C ILE A 153 0.59 0.94 18.27
N PRO A 154 -0.54 1.03 18.99
CA PRO A 154 -1.25 -0.15 19.50
C PRO A 154 -1.63 -1.18 18.42
N ILE A 155 -2.09 -0.73 17.26
CA ILE A 155 -2.45 -1.64 16.16
C ILE A 155 -1.21 -2.37 15.62
N LEU A 156 -0.07 -1.69 15.51
CA LEU A 156 1.17 -2.31 15.03
C LEU A 156 1.68 -3.37 15.99
N LYS A 157 1.62 -3.07 17.30
CA LYS A 157 1.98 -4.04 18.35
C LYS A 157 1.14 -5.31 18.25
N ARG A 158 -0.18 -5.17 18.03
CA ARG A 158 -1.10 -6.30 17.86
C ARG A 158 -0.79 -7.12 16.59
N LEU A 159 -0.34 -6.47 15.51
CA LEU A 159 -0.13 -7.10 14.22
C LEU A 159 1.29 -7.62 13.99
N LYS A 160 2.23 -7.39 14.92
CA LYS A 160 3.64 -7.78 14.76
C LYS A 160 3.80 -9.28 14.50
N ASP A 161 3.14 -10.14 15.26
CA ASP A 161 3.20 -11.60 15.07
C ASP A 161 2.66 -12.03 13.71
N LYS A 162 1.62 -11.36 13.21
CA LYS A 162 1.09 -11.61 11.86
C LYS A 162 2.11 -11.21 10.80
N ALA A 163 2.75 -10.06 10.94
CA ALA A 163 3.80 -9.61 10.03
C ALA A 163 4.97 -10.62 10.00
N ILE A 164 5.44 -11.08 11.16
CA ILE A 164 6.50 -12.10 11.25
C ILE A 164 6.10 -13.38 10.52
N LYS A 165 4.88 -13.87 10.72
CA LYS A 165 4.40 -15.11 10.08
C LYS A 165 4.29 -14.99 8.56
N GLN A 166 3.88 -13.82 8.04
CA GLN A 166 3.64 -13.59 6.62
C GLN A 166 4.87 -13.07 5.86
N MET A 167 5.99 -12.81 6.55
CA MET A 167 7.22 -12.33 5.92
C MET A 167 7.67 -13.25 4.78
N GLY A 168 8.01 -12.66 3.63
CA GLY A 168 8.49 -13.38 2.46
C GLY A 168 7.44 -14.23 1.73
N THR A 169 6.14 -14.07 2.05
CA THR A 169 5.06 -14.67 1.26
C THR A 169 4.59 -13.69 0.18
N SER A 170 4.12 -14.20 -0.96
CA SER A 170 3.65 -13.38 -2.08
C SER A 170 2.18 -13.00 -1.99
N GLY A 171 1.34 -13.83 -1.34
CA GLY A 171 -0.08 -13.60 -1.17
C GLY A 171 -0.99 -14.13 -2.25
N SER A 172 -1.98 -13.34 -2.65
CA SER A 172 -3.04 -13.75 -3.56
C SER A 172 -3.48 -12.60 -4.47
N GLY A 173 -4.45 -12.85 -5.33
CA GLY A 173 -4.96 -11.88 -6.29
C GLY A 173 -4.04 -11.76 -7.49
N ASN A 174 -3.68 -10.54 -7.86
CA ASN A 174 -2.78 -10.22 -8.97
C ASN A 174 -1.28 -10.34 -8.63
N HIS A 175 -0.92 -10.87 -7.45
CA HIS A 175 0.47 -11.07 -7.08
C HIS A 175 1.09 -12.25 -7.82
N PHE A 176 2.35 -12.09 -8.22
CA PHE A 176 3.11 -13.13 -8.91
C PHE A 176 4.60 -13.05 -8.61
N VAL A 177 5.33 -14.11 -8.94
CA VAL A 177 6.79 -14.16 -8.97
C VAL A 177 7.19 -15.00 -10.17
N GLU A 178 8.12 -14.48 -10.96
CA GLU A 178 8.59 -15.15 -12.18
C GLU A 178 10.08 -14.98 -12.42
N PHE A 179 10.67 -15.92 -13.16
CA PHE A 179 11.96 -15.73 -13.82
C PHE A 179 11.74 -15.30 -15.25
N GLY A 180 12.55 -14.36 -15.72
CA GLY A 180 12.42 -13.83 -17.07
C GLY A 180 13.73 -13.30 -17.65
N GLU A 181 13.70 -12.98 -18.94
CA GLU A 181 14.76 -12.25 -19.62
C GLU A 181 14.56 -10.75 -19.42
N VAL A 182 15.61 -10.06 -19.00
CA VAL A 182 15.68 -8.60 -18.90
C VAL A 182 16.63 -8.10 -19.97
N GLU A 183 16.16 -7.26 -20.89
CA GLU A 183 16.98 -6.65 -21.93
C GLU A 183 17.22 -5.17 -21.61
N LEU A 184 18.50 -4.80 -21.43
CA LEU A 184 18.92 -3.41 -21.36
C LEU A 184 19.29 -2.94 -22.77
N LEU A 185 18.56 -1.95 -23.28
CA LEU A 185 18.74 -1.41 -24.63
C LEU A 185 19.95 -0.49 -24.76
N ALA A 186 20.45 0.02 -23.62
CA ALA A 186 21.65 0.84 -23.50
C ALA A 186 22.34 0.54 -22.18
N ASP A 187 23.58 1.02 -22.01
CA ASP A 187 24.27 1.00 -20.72
C ASP A 187 23.48 1.82 -19.72
N ASP A 188 23.27 1.27 -18.51
CA ASP A 188 22.59 1.96 -17.44
C ASP A 188 23.56 2.24 -16.27
N PRO A 189 24.03 3.50 -16.15
CA PRO A 189 24.98 3.88 -15.12
C PRO A 189 24.36 3.89 -13.70
N GLN A 190 23.04 3.97 -13.55
CA GLN A 190 22.37 3.98 -12.25
C GLN A 190 22.43 2.61 -11.59
N ILE A 191 22.23 1.56 -12.38
CA ILE A 191 22.32 0.17 -11.89
C ILE A 191 23.70 -0.46 -12.19
N GLY A 192 24.59 0.26 -12.89
CA GLY A 192 25.95 -0.18 -13.17
C GLY A 192 26.07 -1.37 -14.13
N LEU A 193 25.09 -1.55 -15.02
CA LEU A 193 25.07 -2.66 -15.98
C LEU A 193 25.17 -2.15 -17.43
N PRO A 194 26.00 -2.80 -18.28
CA PRO A 194 26.04 -2.49 -19.70
C PRO A 194 24.80 -3.01 -20.43
N LYS A 195 24.59 -2.50 -21.65
CA LYS A 195 23.63 -3.04 -22.61
C LYS A 195 23.79 -4.55 -22.73
N GLY A 196 22.67 -5.29 -22.67
CA GLY A 196 22.72 -6.75 -22.76
C GLY A 196 21.46 -7.43 -22.27
N LYS A 197 21.49 -8.76 -22.29
CA LYS A 197 20.41 -9.63 -21.81
C LYS A 197 20.82 -10.31 -20.51
N TYR A 198 19.94 -10.28 -19.56
CA TYR A 198 20.17 -10.76 -18.19
C TYR A 198 19.04 -11.67 -17.74
N LEU A 199 19.33 -12.62 -16.87
CA LEU A 199 18.29 -13.34 -16.14
C LEU A 199 17.77 -12.46 -15.02
N GLY A 200 16.44 -12.29 -14.93
CA GLY A 200 15.77 -11.55 -13.89
C GLY A 200 14.81 -12.39 -13.06
N ILE A 201 14.53 -11.91 -11.86
CA ILE A 201 13.39 -12.30 -11.04
C ILE A 201 12.49 -11.08 -10.94
N LEU A 202 11.25 -11.20 -11.38
CA LEU A 202 10.24 -10.16 -11.24
C LEU A 202 9.18 -10.63 -10.26
N SER A 203 8.84 -9.79 -9.29
CA SER A 203 7.75 -10.08 -8.37
C SER A 203 6.80 -8.90 -8.23
N HIS A 204 5.51 -9.21 -8.08
CA HIS A 204 4.46 -8.30 -7.66
C HIS A 204 3.93 -8.79 -6.33
N SER A 205 4.08 -8.00 -5.28
CA SER A 205 3.65 -8.31 -3.92
C SER A 205 3.44 -7.02 -3.13
N GLY A 206 2.95 -7.13 -1.90
CA GLY A 206 2.67 -5.98 -1.05
C GLY A 206 2.81 -6.30 0.44
N SER A 207 2.14 -5.52 1.28
CA SER A 207 2.25 -5.59 2.75
C SER A 207 1.42 -6.70 3.39
N ARG A 208 0.85 -7.59 2.60
CA ARG A 208 0.11 -8.76 3.08
C ARG A 208 -1.06 -8.36 3.99
N GLY A 209 -1.53 -9.32 4.80
CA GLY A 209 -2.56 -9.07 5.79
C GLY A 209 -2.16 -8.06 6.87
N PHE A 210 -0.86 -7.81 7.06
CA PHE A 210 -0.36 -6.76 7.96
C PHE A 210 -0.83 -5.38 7.49
N GLY A 211 -0.50 -4.98 6.26
CA GLY A 211 -0.92 -3.68 5.72
C GLY A 211 -2.44 -3.58 5.51
N ALA A 212 -3.08 -4.69 5.09
CA ALA A 212 -4.53 -4.70 4.91
C ALA A 212 -5.30 -4.39 6.21
N GLU A 213 -4.88 -4.92 7.36
CA GLU A 213 -5.52 -4.60 8.64
C GLU A 213 -5.23 -3.18 9.12
N ILE A 214 -4.04 -2.65 8.83
CA ILE A 214 -3.72 -1.23 9.07
C ILE A 214 -4.67 -0.35 8.24
N ALA A 215 -4.75 -0.59 6.94
CA ALA A 215 -5.62 0.18 6.05
C ALA A 215 -7.09 0.13 6.49
N GLN A 216 -7.63 -1.07 6.76
CA GLN A 216 -9.01 -1.23 7.21
C GLN A 216 -9.30 -0.51 8.54
N TYR A 217 -8.36 -0.51 9.47
CA TYR A 217 -8.51 0.20 10.73
C TYR A 217 -8.60 1.70 10.50
N TYR A 218 -7.64 2.28 9.75
CA TYR A 218 -7.62 3.74 9.56
C TYR A 218 -8.65 4.25 8.55
N VAL A 219 -9.15 3.42 7.63
CA VAL A 219 -10.33 3.73 6.82
C VAL A 219 -11.55 3.98 7.71
N ARG A 220 -11.78 3.13 8.73
CA ARG A 220 -12.87 3.34 9.69
C ARG A 220 -12.64 4.58 10.54
N VAL A 221 -11.44 4.77 11.06
CA VAL A 221 -11.07 5.95 11.85
C VAL A 221 -11.29 7.23 11.03
N ALA A 222 -10.86 7.26 9.77
CA ALA A 222 -11.07 8.40 8.88
C ALA A 222 -12.56 8.67 8.64
N ALA A 223 -13.37 7.64 8.41
CA ALA A 223 -14.80 7.78 8.21
C ALA A 223 -15.53 8.36 9.45
N GLU A 224 -15.07 8.01 10.65
CA GLU A 224 -15.59 8.54 11.92
C GLU A 224 -15.17 10.00 12.15
N GLN A 225 -13.93 10.35 11.81
CA GLN A 225 -13.37 11.70 12.03
C GLN A 225 -13.76 12.70 10.94
N CYS A 226 -14.04 12.22 9.73
CA CYS A 226 -14.33 13.03 8.56
C CYS A 226 -15.58 12.51 7.82
N PRO A 227 -16.80 12.72 8.38
CA PRO A 227 -18.01 12.29 7.73
C PRO A 227 -18.27 13.14 6.47
N LEU A 228 -18.33 12.45 5.32
CA LEU A 228 -18.56 13.03 4.01
C LEU A 228 -19.95 12.68 3.44
N PRO A 229 -20.44 13.41 2.42
CA PRO A 229 -21.60 13.01 1.62
C PRO A 229 -21.41 11.61 1.04
N LYS A 230 -22.52 10.90 0.75
CA LYS A 230 -22.52 9.50 0.30
C LYS A 230 -21.60 9.26 -0.90
N GLU A 231 -21.60 10.15 -1.87
CA GLU A 231 -20.79 10.07 -3.09
C GLU A 231 -19.28 10.21 -2.86
N ALA A 232 -18.88 10.73 -1.69
CA ALA A 232 -17.48 10.97 -1.34
C ALA A 232 -17.01 10.20 -0.10
N GLN A 233 -17.83 9.31 0.47
CA GLN A 233 -17.52 8.62 1.73
C GLN A 233 -16.17 7.89 1.73
N GLN A 234 -15.77 7.35 0.59
CA GLN A 234 -14.50 6.64 0.42
C GLN A 234 -13.28 7.57 0.48
N PHE A 235 -13.48 8.88 0.35
CA PHE A 235 -12.41 9.87 0.42
C PHE A 235 -12.23 10.50 1.80
N ALA A 236 -12.81 9.90 2.85
CA ALA A 236 -12.57 10.35 4.21
C ALA A 236 -11.07 10.37 4.51
N TRP A 237 -10.59 11.47 5.06
CA TRP A 237 -9.16 11.70 5.28
C TRP A 237 -8.81 11.90 6.75
N LEU A 238 -7.53 11.78 7.04
CA LEU A 238 -6.91 12.14 8.30
C LEU A 238 -6.00 13.35 8.07
N ASP A 239 -6.11 14.34 8.94
CA ASP A 239 -5.28 15.55 8.92
C ASP A 239 -3.92 15.23 9.54
N LEU A 240 -2.83 15.48 8.79
CA LEU A 240 -1.45 15.18 9.21
C LEU A 240 -0.94 16.09 10.34
N SER A 241 -1.66 17.16 10.69
CA SER A 241 -1.37 17.94 11.90
C SER A 241 -1.91 17.29 13.19
N THR A 242 -2.74 16.26 13.06
CA THR A 242 -3.34 15.54 14.19
C THR A 242 -2.53 14.30 14.60
N HIS A 243 -2.71 13.88 15.85
CA HIS A 243 -2.10 12.62 16.32
C HIS A 243 -2.53 11.41 15.48
N LEU A 244 -3.81 11.29 15.12
CA LEU A 244 -4.32 10.19 14.32
C LEU A 244 -3.77 10.18 12.88
N GLY A 245 -3.61 11.37 12.28
CA GLY A 245 -3.00 11.50 10.95
C GLY A 245 -1.54 11.08 10.94
N LEU A 246 -0.76 11.54 11.94
CA LEU A 246 0.64 11.14 12.09
C LEU A 246 0.80 9.65 12.44
N GLU A 247 -0.09 9.11 13.26
CA GLU A 247 -0.10 7.69 13.61
C GLU A 247 -0.32 6.83 12.37
N TYR A 248 -1.33 7.16 11.56
CA TYR A 248 -1.55 6.47 10.28
C TYR A 248 -0.38 6.63 9.32
N TRP A 249 0.14 7.85 9.15
CA TRP A 249 1.29 8.10 8.29
C TRP A 249 2.48 7.20 8.65
N THR A 250 2.76 7.09 9.95
CA THR A 250 3.84 6.25 10.47
C THR A 250 3.57 4.76 10.21
N ALA A 251 2.33 4.30 10.48
CA ALA A 251 1.95 2.92 10.26
C ALA A 251 1.95 2.53 8.77
N MET A 252 1.49 3.44 7.91
CA MET A 252 1.49 3.28 6.45
C MET A 252 2.92 3.13 5.89
N ASN A 253 3.84 4.01 6.33
CA ASN A 253 5.23 3.92 5.90
C ASN A 253 5.89 2.61 6.38
N LEU A 254 5.64 2.18 7.62
CA LEU A 254 6.12 0.88 8.09
C LEU A 254 5.58 -0.28 7.26
N ALA A 255 4.30 -0.22 6.85
CA ALA A 255 3.73 -1.25 5.98
C ALA A 255 4.36 -1.25 4.58
N GLY A 256 4.72 -0.08 4.04
CA GLY A 256 5.47 0.04 2.79
C GLY A 256 6.87 -0.57 2.88
N ASP A 257 7.60 -0.27 3.97
CA ASP A 257 8.92 -0.85 4.22
C ASP A 257 8.84 -2.36 4.44
N TYR A 258 7.78 -2.84 5.11
CA TYR A 258 7.52 -4.27 5.27
C TYR A 258 7.24 -4.96 3.91
N ALA A 259 6.55 -4.29 2.98
CA ALA A 259 6.35 -4.82 1.64
C ALA A 259 7.69 -4.98 0.90
N SER A 260 8.59 -3.99 0.98
CA SER A 260 9.96 -4.10 0.44
C SER A 260 10.73 -5.27 1.07
N ALA A 261 10.66 -5.42 2.40
CA ALA A 261 11.28 -6.54 3.11
C ALA A 261 10.73 -7.91 2.66
N CYS A 262 9.44 -8.01 2.33
CA CYS A 262 8.86 -9.22 1.76
C CYS A 262 9.48 -9.55 0.39
N HIS A 263 9.64 -8.57 -0.51
CA HIS A 263 10.33 -8.77 -1.78
C HIS A 263 11.78 -9.19 -1.59
N ASP A 264 12.49 -8.59 -0.63
CA ASP A 264 13.86 -8.99 -0.28
C ASP A 264 13.95 -10.47 0.07
N ASP A 265 13.08 -10.95 0.93
CA ASP A 265 13.13 -12.35 1.35
C ASP A 265 12.75 -13.30 0.21
N ILE A 266 11.71 -12.98 -0.59
CA ILE A 266 11.31 -13.75 -1.77
C ILE A 266 12.49 -13.90 -2.74
N HIS A 267 13.09 -12.77 -3.14
CA HIS A 267 14.18 -12.77 -4.10
C HIS A 267 15.43 -13.46 -3.55
N ARG A 268 15.81 -13.20 -2.29
CA ARG A 268 16.95 -13.86 -1.64
C ARG A 268 16.83 -15.38 -1.61
N ARG A 269 15.64 -15.92 -1.34
CA ARG A 269 15.37 -17.36 -1.36
C ARG A 269 15.55 -17.93 -2.75
N LEU A 270 14.99 -17.28 -3.77
CA LEU A 270 15.08 -17.73 -5.15
C LEU A 270 16.50 -17.65 -5.69
N ILE A 271 17.22 -16.55 -5.43
CA ILE A 271 18.63 -16.38 -5.83
C ILE A 271 19.50 -17.52 -5.26
N ARG A 272 19.31 -17.83 -3.97
CA ARG A 272 20.03 -18.96 -3.32
C ARG A 272 19.66 -20.29 -3.95
N ALA A 273 18.37 -20.54 -4.23
CA ALA A 273 17.91 -21.80 -4.80
C ALA A 273 18.47 -22.04 -6.21
N VAL A 274 18.65 -21.00 -7.01
CA VAL A 274 19.24 -21.13 -8.36
C VAL A 274 20.76 -20.99 -8.38
N GLY A 275 21.39 -20.67 -7.25
CA GLY A 275 22.85 -20.53 -7.15
C GLY A 275 23.41 -19.29 -7.84
N GLY A 276 22.60 -18.23 -7.95
CA GLY A 276 22.98 -16.95 -8.56
C GLY A 276 23.51 -15.93 -7.55
N ARG A 277 23.94 -14.80 -8.08
CA ARG A 277 24.27 -13.59 -7.30
C ARG A 277 23.50 -12.40 -7.86
N LEU A 278 23.11 -11.52 -6.96
CA LEU A 278 22.44 -10.28 -7.32
C LEU A 278 23.45 -9.33 -7.99
N ARG A 279 23.07 -8.78 -9.14
CA ARG A 279 23.81 -7.72 -9.87
C ARG A 279 23.20 -6.36 -9.64
N ALA A 280 21.88 -6.27 -9.76
CA ALA A 280 21.12 -5.05 -9.52
C ALA A 280 19.72 -5.36 -9.04
N ARG A 281 19.11 -4.40 -8.35
CA ARG A 281 17.72 -4.45 -7.90
C ARG A 281 17.03 -3.12 -8.17
N ILE A 282 15.79 -3.20 -8.60
CA ILE A 282 14.92 -2.07 -8.94
C ILE A 282 13.57 -2.32 -8.27
N GLU A 283 13.08 -1.32 -7.52
CA GLU A 283 11.75 -1.28 -6.89
C GLU A 283 10.97 -0.06 -7.34
#